data_fdb3c6ed9aa4cc3f9b0f663853ee6147
#
_entry.id   fdb3c6ed9aa4cc3f9b0f663853ee6147
#
_cell.length_a   1.000
_cell.length_b   1.000
_cell.length_c   1.000
_cell.angle_alpha   90.00
_cell.angle_beta   90.00
_cell.angle_gamma   90.00
#
_symmetry.space_group_name_H-M   'P 1'
#
loop_
_entity.id
_entity.type
_entity.pdbx_description
1 polymer ?
#
loop_
_entity_poly.entity_id
_entity_poly.type
_entity_poly.pdbx_seq_one_letter_code
_entity_poly.pdbx_strand_id
1 'polypeptide(L)'
;MKCVILQPSYIPWRGYFHQIYKADAFVFYDDVQYDKHGWRNRNRVKTHQGAQWLTIPVHASGASVQRSPIHQILIDQRQPWYRKHWMTLSQAYGNAPFFWRYATVLEPFYHQPPDLLADFTIELTICLARELGIQHTQFIRSSALPAAGTKTERLIQIITGLGADHYISGPSARNYIDVHLFATAGISLEYMEYNYPEYEQLYPPYDPQVSILDLMFMTGPKALAYIIDKG
;
A
#
# COMPACT_ATOMS: atom_id res chain seq x y z
N MET A 1 -11.60 -18.49 3.95
CA MET A 1 -11.50 -17.09 3.49
C MET A 1 -10.07 -16.58 3.73
N LYS A 2 -9.45 -16.01 2.69
CA LYS A 2 -8.07 -15.51 2.74
C LYS A 2 -8.04 -14.07 3.25
N CYS A 3 -7.26 -13.81 4.28
CA CYS A 3 -7.08 -12.50 4.90
C CYS A 3 -5.63 -12.01 4.75
N VAL A 4 -5.48 -10.72 4.46
CA VAL A 4 -4.21 -9.99 4.51
C VAL A 4 -4.38 -8.81 5.45
N ILE A 5 -3.39 -8.54 6.29
CA ILE A 5 -3.37 -7.40 7.20
C ILE A 5 -2.06 -6.64 6.96
N LEU A 6 -2.17 -5.42 6.41
CA LEU A 6 -1.03 -4.56 6.11
C LEU A 6 -1.30 -3.11 6.52
N GLN A 7 -0.26 -2.43 6.95
CA GLN A 7 -0.34 -1.00 7.23
C GLN A 7 -0.60 -0.21 5.93
N PRO A 8 -1.44 0.85 5.95
CA PRO A 8 -1.61 1.73 4.80
C PRO A 8 -0.27 2.33 4.38
N SER A 9 -0.05 2.48 3.08
CA SER A 9 1.20 3.00 2.51
C SER A 9 0.90 3.92 1.34
N TYR A 10 1.74 4.95 1.14
CA TYR A 10 1.58 5.88 0.04
C TYR A 10 2.04 5.25 -1.28
N ILE A 11 1.15 5.24 -2.30
CA ILE A 11 1.39 4.69 -3.65
C ILE A 11 2.25 3.42 -3.64
N PRO A 12 1.79 2.32 -2.98
CA PRO A 12 2.62 1.16 -2.71
C PRO A 12 3.22 0.52 -3.96
N TRP A 13 4.23 -0.32 -3.78
CA TRP A 13 4.83 -1.11 -4.85
C TRP A 13 3.95 -2.30 -5.27
N ARG A 14 4.26 -2.93 -6.40
CA ARG A 14 3.42 -4.01 -6.97
C ARG A 14 3.18 -5.19 -6.03
N GLY A 15 4.13 -5.54 -5.14
CA GLY A 15 3.96 -6.62 -4.17
C GLY A 15 2.87 -6.37 -3.12
N TYR A 16 2.56 -5.12 -2.82
CA TYR A 16 1.43 -4.75 -1.98
C TYR A 16 0.10 -5.08 -2.68
N PHE A 17 0.00 -4.78 -3.99
CA PHE A 17 -1.18 -5.09 -4.80
C PHE A 17 -1.31 -6.59 -5.10
N HIS A 18 -0.21 -7.34 -5.15
CA HIS A 18 -0.26 -8.80 -5.21
C HIS A 18 -0.93 -9.39 -3.96
N GLN A 19 -0.62 -8.88 -2.78
CA GLN A 19 -1.31 -9.30 -1.55
C GLN A 19 -2.79 -8.90 -1.56
N ILE A 20 -3.14 -7.72 -2.06
CA ILE A 20 -4.54 -7.32 -2.26
C ILE A 20 -5.26 -8.31 -3.19
N TYR A 21 -4.64 -8.66 -4.31
CA TYR A 21 -5.22 -9.60 -5.28
C TYR A 21 -5.46 -11.00 -4.70
N LYS A 22 -4.56 -11.49 -3.84
CA LYS A 22 -4.69 -12.82 -3.21
C LYS A 22 -5.72 -12.87 -2.07
N ALA A 23 -6.15 -11.73 -1.56
CA ALA A 23 -7.02 -11.64 -0.40
C ALA A 23 -8.51 -11.60 -0.79
N ASP A 24 -9.33 -12.35 -0.05
CA ASP A 24 -10.77 -12.13 -0.02
C ASP A 24 -11.11 -10.90 0.85
N ALA A 25 -10.39 -10.76 1.99
CA ALA A 25 -10.45 -9.60 2.88
C ALA A 25 -9.05 -9.00 3.07
N PHE A 26 -8.90 -7.71 2.74
CA PHE A 26 -7.69 -6.93 2.95
C PHE A 26 -7.93 -5.90 4.05
N VAL A 27 -7.21 -6.05 5.16
CA VAL A 27 -7.32 -5.16 6.33
C VAL A 27 -6.19 -4.15 6.31
N PHE A 28 -6.54 -2.88 6.21
CA PHE A 28 -5.60 -1.79 6.49
C PHE A 28 -5.35 -1.71 7.99
N TYR A 29 -4.15 -2.05 8.41
CA TYR A 29 -3.73 -2.05 9.82
C TYR A 29 -3.37 -0.62 10.24
N ASP A 30 -4.39 0.23 10.39
CA ASP A 30 -4.26 1.68 10.55
C ASP A 30 -4.27 2.17 12.00
N ASP A 31 -4.58 1.31 12.95
CA ASP A 31 -4.61 1.62 14.38
C ASP A 31 -3.35 1.21 15.16
N VAL A 32 -2.30 0.84 14.42
CA VAL A 32 -0.96 0.62 14.97
C VAL A 32 -0.10 1.86 14.89
N GLN A 33 0.97 1.88 15.67
CA GLN A 33 1.91 2.99 15.76
C GLN A 33 2.46 3.40 14.39
N TYR A 34 2.47 4.72 14.13
CA TYR A 34 3.08 5.30 12.95
C TYR A 34 4.61 5.15 12.96
N ASP A 35 5.16 4.65 11.86
CA ASP A 35 6.60 4.57 11.62
C ASP A 35 7.06 5.71 10.71
N LYS A 36 7.81 6.66 11.28
CA LYS A 36 8.31 7.85 10.58
C LYS A 36 9.24 7.52 9.41
N HIS A 37 9.95 6.41 9.46
CA HIS A 37 10.92 6.02 8.42
C HIS A 37 10.39 4.95 7.47
N GLY A 38 9.17 4.47 7.70
CA GLY A 38 8.50 3.48 6.86
C GLY A 38 7.88 4.08 5.59
N TRP A 39 7.10 3.27 4.92
CA TRP A 39 6.46 3.58 3.63
C TRP A 39 5.07 4.24 3.79
N ARG A 40 4.72 4.65 5.04
CA ARG A 40 3.37 5.17 5.35
C ARG A 40 3.05 6.43 4.56
N ASN A 41 3.98 7.38 4.57
CA ASN A 41 3.82 8.70 3.96
C ASN A 41 4.77 8.97 2.80
N ARG A 42 5.52 7.99 2.32
CA ARG A 42 6.48 8.19 1.23
C ARG A 42 6.65 6.98 0.35
N ASN A 43 7.03 7.22 -0.90
CA ASN A 43 7.47 6.19 -1.83
C ASN A 43 8.37 6.78 -2.91
N ARG A 44 8.93 5.93 -3.77
CA ARG A 44 9.80 6.33 -4.87
C ARG A 44 9.10 6.22 -6.21
N VAL A 45 9.38 7.17 -7.07
CA VAL A 45 8.97 7.17 -8.48
C VAL A 45 10.20 7.27 -9.36
N LYS A 46 10.16 6.71 -10.56
CA LYS A 46 11.27 6.75 -11.52
C LYS A 46 11.24 8.06 -12.27
N THR A 47 12.41 8.71 -12.36
CA THR A 47 12.60 9.94 -13.15
C THR A 47 13.83 9.78 -14.05
N HIS A 48 14.06 10.73 -14.95
CA HIS A 48 15.28 10.76 -15.78
C HIS A 48 16.59 10.89 -14.96
N GLN A 49 16.49 11.32 -13.71
CA GLN A 49 17.63 11.41 -12.77
C GLN A 49 17.73 10.19 -11.84
N GLY A 50 16.94 9.16 -12.07
CA GLY A 50 16.82 7.98 -11.20
C GLY A 50 15.59 8.01 -10.31
N ALA A 51 15.59 7.17 -9.28
CA ALA A 51 14.45 7.08 -8.35
C ALA A 51 14.41 8.28 -7.41
N GLN A 52 13.27 8.97 -7.36
CA GLN A 52 13.01 10.13 -6.51
C GLN A 52 11.96 9.82 -5.46
N TRP A 53 12.20 10.27 -4.22
CA TRP A 53 11.23 10.16 -3.14
C TRP A 53 10.12 11.21 -3.26
N LEU A 54 8.88 10.76 -3.16
CA LEU A 54 7.72 11.59 -2.88
C LEU A 54 7.32 11.37 -1.43
N THR A 55 7.32 12.42 -0.62
CA THR A 55 7.02 12.36 0.80
C THR A 55 5.89 13.31 1.15
N ILE A 56 4.78 12.78 1.65
CA ILE A 56 3.68 13.56 2.22
C ILE A 56 4.15 14.12 3.55
N PRO A 57 4.18 15.44 3.74
CA PRO A 57 4.55 16.03 5.03
C PRO A 57 3.45 15.73 6.06
N VAL A 58 3.86 15.39 7.27
CA VAL A 58 2.95 15.17 8.38
C VAL A 58 3.29 16.07 9.54
N HIS A 59 2.28 16.45 10.32
CA HIS A 59 2.51 17.22 11.56
C HIS A 59 3.32 16.38 12.54
N ALA A 60 4.63 16.56 12.52
CA ALA A 60 5.58 15.87 13.37
C ALA A 60 5.95 16.77 14.57
N SER A 61 5.10 16.89 15.55
CA SER A 61 5.47 17.52 16.81
C SER A 61 5.97 16.48 17.82
N GLY A 62 7.30 16.33 17.90
CA GLY A 62 7.98 15.60 18.98
C GLY A 62 7.69 14.10 19.10
N ALA A 63 7.97 13.56 20.30
CA ALA A 63 7.79 12.14 20.64
C ALA A 63 6.32 11.63 20.58
N SER A 64 5.34 12.54 20.52
CA SER A 64 3.92 12.17 20.46
C SER A 64 3.52 11.55 19.13
N VAL A 65 4.05 12.05 17.99
CA VAL A 65 3.71 11.51 16.66
C VAL A 65 4.22 10.08 16.47
N GLN A 66 5.38 9.76 17.03
CA GLN A 66 5.93 8.41 17.00
C GLN A 66 5.12 7.39 17.83
N ARG A 67 4.22 7.87 18.70
CA ARG A 67 3.34 7.04 19.52
C ARG A 67 1.89 7.02 19.00
N SER A 68 1.56 7.90 18.06
CA SER A 68 0.20 7.99 17.53
C SER A 68 -0.07 6.87 16.53
N PRO A 69 -1.27 6.31 16.52
CA PRO A 69 -1.67 5.35 15.52
C PRO A 69 -1.80 6.01 14.14
N ILE A 70 -1.62 5.24 13.07
CA ILE A 70 -1.57 5.74 11.69
C ILE A 70 -2.84 6.51 11.33
N HIS A 71 -4.02 6.05 11.76
CA HIS A 71 -5.31 6.69 11.47
C HIS A 71 -5.50 8.08 12.12
N GLN A 72 -4.61 8.49 13.03
CA GLN A 72 -4.65 9.81 13.67
C GLN A 72 -3.57 10.77 13.15
N ILE A 73 -2.75 10.34 12.20
CA ILE A 73 -1.69 11.17 11.65
C ILE A 73 -2.27 12.22 10.70
N LEU A 74 -2.06 13.48 11.05
CA LEU A 74 -2.47 14.63 10.23
C LEU A 74 -1.41 14.98 9.19
N ILE A 75 -1.85 15.24 7.97
CA ILE A 75 -1.03 15.78 6.89
C ILE A 75 -0.74 17.27 7.17
N ASP A 76 0.48 17.71 6.97
CA ASP A 76 0.84 19.12 7.05
C ASP A 76 0.44 19.86 5.76
N GLN A 77 -0.74 20.45 5.77
CA GLN A 77 -1.31 21.17 4.63
C GLN A 77 -0.68 22.57 4.40
N ARG A 78 0.21 23.05 5.28
CA ARG A 78 0.88 24.36 5.11
C ARG A 78 1.80 24.38 3.90
N GLN A 79 2.23 23.21 3.43
CA GLN A 79 3.03 23.06 2.21
C GLN A 79 2.15 22.50 1.08
N PRO A 80 2.24 23.02 -0.14
CA PRO A 80 1.48 22.52 -1.28
C PRO A 80 2.11 21.22 -1.83
N TRP A 81 2.35 20.23 -0.96
CA TRP A 81 2.98 18.95 -1.27
C TRP A 81 2.25 18.21 -2.40
N TYR A 82 0.92 18.26 -2.40
CA TYR A 82 0.07 17.60 -3.39
C TYR A 82 0.33 18.13 -4.80
N ARG A 83 0.47 19.46 -4.96
CA ARG A 83 0.82 20.07 -6.25
C ARG A 83 2.22 19.66 -6.71
N LYS A 84 3.19 19.63 -5.78
CA LYS A 84 4.57 19.20 -6.09
C LYS A 84 4.62 17.74 -6.52
N HIS A 85 3.87 16.87 -5.83
CA HIS A 85 3.79 15.45 -6.19
C HIS A 85 3.16 15.27 -7.55
N TRP A 86 2.02 15.92 -7.82
CA TRP A 86 1.37 15.86 -9.13
C TRP A 86 2.26 16.37 -10.26
N MET A 87 2.92 17.50 -10.06
CA MET A 87 3.90 18.03 -11.03
C MET A 87 5.05 17.03 -11.27
N THR A 88 5.60 16.45 -10.21
CA THR A 88 6.67 15.44 -10.34
C THR A 88 6.19 14.22 -11.13
N LEU A 89 4.99 13.69 -10.83
CA LEU A 89 4.40 12.58 -11.57
C LEU A 89 4.18 12.94 -13.05
N SER A 90 3.62 14.11 -13.33
CA SER A 90 3.38 14.58 -14.70
C SER A 90 4.67 14.79 -15.48
N GLN A 91 5.69 15.33 -14.87
CA GLN A 91 7.01 15.51 -15.49
C GLN A 91 7.74 14.18 -15.73
N ALA A 92 7.65 13.26 -14.76
CA ALA A 92 8.32 11.97 -14.86
C ALA A 92 7.64 11.02 -15.85
N TYR A 93 6.30 11.04 -15.92
CA TYR A 93 5.53 10.03 -16.65
C TYR A 93 4.62 10.58 -17.75
N GLY A 94 4.64 11.89 -18.03
CA GLY A 94 3.76 12.49 -19.05
C GLY A 94 3.92 11.89 -20.45
N ASN A 95 5.09 11.29 -20.75
CA ASN A 95 5.37 10.57 -21.99
C ASN A 95 5.15 9.05 -21.87
N ALA A 96 4.73 8.53 -20.72
CA ALA A 96 4.43 7.11 -20.57
C ALA A 96 3.15 6.74 -21.34
N PRO A 97 3.10 5.55 -21.97
CA PRO A 97 2.02 5.18 -22.89
C PRO A 97 0.61 5.29 -22.30
N PHE A 98 0.48 5.08 -20.98
CA PHE A 98 -0.81 5.07 -20.30
C PHE A 98 -0.96 6.15 -19.23
N PHE A 99 -0.04 7.12 -19.14
CA PHE A 99 -0.12 8.18 -18.13
C PHE A 99 -1.47 8.89 -18.16
N TRP A 100 -1.90 9.37 -19.32
CA TRP A 100 -3.13 10.16 -19.45
C TRP A 100 -4.40 9.37 -19.14
N ARG A 101 -4.38 8.05 -19.34
CA ARG A 101 -5.47 7.17 -18.93
C ARG A 101 -5.69 7.23 -17.43
N TYR A 102 -4.63 7.14 -16.63
CA TYR A 102 -4.71 7.13 -15.17
C TYR A 102 -4.67 8.52 -14.54
N ALA A 103 -4.18 9.53 -15.26
CA ALA A 103 -4.13 10.89 -14.79
C ALA A 103 -5.52 11.41 -14.38
N THR A 104 -6.55 11.12 -15.18
CA THR A 104 -7.94 11.53 -14.89
C THR A 104 -8.50 10.98 -13.59
N VAL A 105 -8.03 9.82 -13.17
CA VAL A 105 -8.45 9.15 -11.92
C VAL A 105 -7.59 9.59 -10.73
N LEU A 106 -6.32 9.86 -10.97
CA LEU A 106 -5.34 10.18 -9.91
C LEU A 106 -5.32 11.68 -9.55
N GLU A 107 -5.44 12.54 -10.53
CA GLU A 107 -5.34 13.99 -10.35
C GLU A 107 -6.29 14.54 -9.26
N PRO A 108 -7.56 14.09 -9.15
CA PRO A 108 -8.46 14.54 -8.10
C PRO A 108 -7.91 14.36 -6.68
N PHE A 109 -7.17 13.28 -6.42
CA PHE A 109 -6.53 13.05 -5.11
C PHE A 109 -5.50 14.13 -4.75
N TYR A 110 -4.87 14.73 -5.76
CA TYR A 110 -3.86 15.79 -5.59
C TYR A 110 -4.42 17.21 -5.70
N HIS A 111 -5.73 17.37 -5.87
CA HIS A 111 -6.38 18.69 -5.84
C HIS A 111 -6.78 19.10 -4.44
N GLN A 112 -7.42 18.19 -3.71
CA GLN A 112 -7.97 18.47 -2.39
C GLN A 112 -7.80 17.23 -1.48
N PRO A 113 -6.55 16.95 -1.03
CA PRO A 113 -6.29 15.82 -0.17
C PRO A 113 -6.98 15.97 1.20
N PRO A 114 -7.44 14.88 1.81
CA PRO A 114 -8.00 14.89 3.17
C PRO A 114 -6.93 15.26 4.21
N ASP A 115 -7.37 15.58 5.42
CA ASP A 115 -6.47 15.95 6.51
C ASP A 115 -5.71 14.76 7.10
N LEU A 116 -6.30 13.56 7.07
CA LEU A 116 -5.71 12.36 7.65
C LEU A 116 -4.90 11.57 6.61
N LEU A 117 -3.67 11.20 7.00
CA LEU A 117 -2.78 10.41 6.16
C LEU A 117 -3.38 9.06 5.78
N ALA A 118 -4.03 8.38 6.73
CA ALA A 118 -4.66 7.09 6.50
C ALA A 118 -5.78 7.20 5.47
N ASP A 119 -6.63 8.22 5.54
CA ASP A 119 -7.73 8.42 4.59
C ASP A 119 -7.18 8.58 3.18
N PHE A 120 -6.21 9.46 3.00
CA PHE A 120 -5.57 9.67 1.71
C PHE A 120 -4.95 8.39 1.13
N THR A 121 -4.15 7.68 1.93
CA THR A 121 -3.40 6.52 1.44
C THR A 121 -4.28 5.30 1.21
N ILE A 122 -5.32 5.11 2.02
CA ILE A 122 -6.29 4.02 1.88
C ILE A 122 -7.16 4.23 0.64
N GLU A 123 -7.77 5.41 0.49
CA GLU A 123 -8.64 5.72 -0.65
C GLU A 123 -7.89 5.63 -1.98
N LEU A 124 -6.67 6.19 -2.03
CA LEU A 124 -5.82 6.09 -3.21
C LEU A 124 -5.43 4.63 -3.52
N THR A 125 -5.12 3.82 -2.49
CA THR A 125 -4.79 2.40 -2.69
C THR A 125 -5.99 1.61 -3.21
N ILE A 126 -7.19 1.85 -2.70
CA ILE A 126 -8.42 1.21 -3.17
C ILE A 126 -8.70 1.60 -4.62
N CYS A 127 -8.57 2.88 -4.95
CA CYS A 127 -8.71 3.38 -6.32
C CYS A 127 -7.73 2.66 -7.27
N LEU A 128 -6.44 2.61 -6.93
CA LEU A 128 -5.41 1.94 -7.73
C LEU A 128 -5.68 0.42 -7.88
N ALA A 129 -6.17 -0.23 -6.82
CA ALA A 129 -6.55 -1.65 -6.89
C ALA A 129 -7.70 -1.88 -7.88
N ARG A 130 -8.71 -1.00 -7.89
CA ARG A 130 -9.83 -1.06 -8.83
C ARG A 130 -9.38 -0.80 -10.27
N GLU A 131 -8.50 0.16 -10.49
CA GLU A 131 -7.90 0.43 -11.81
C GLU A 131 -7.01 -0.71 -12.33
N LEU A 132 -6.39 -1.48 -11.44
CA LEU A 132 -5.69 -2.73 -11.77
C LEU A 132 -6.66 -3.88 -12.10
N GLY A 133 -7.97 -3.72 -11.91
CA GLY A 133 -8.98 -4.76 -12.14
C GLY A 133 -9.23 -5.68 -10.95
N ILE A 134 -8.73 -5.36 -9.75
CA ILE A 134 -8.97 -6.14 -8.54
C ILE A 134 -10.33 -5.73 -7.95
N GLN A 135 -11.38 -6.53 -8.22
CA GLN A 135 -12.76 -6.21 -7.85
C GLN A 135 -13.31 -7.06 -6.70
N HIS A 136 -12.72 -8.24 -6.45
CA HIS A 136 -13.24 -9.23 -5.51
C HIS A 136 -12.84 -8.98 -4.06
N THR A 137 -11.77 -8.22 -3.81
CA THR A 137 -11.22 -7.99 -2.47
C THR A 137 -12.10 -7.03 -1.68
N GLN A 138 -12.52 -7.43 -0.48
CA GLN A 138 -13.15 -6.56 0.50
C GLN A 138 -12.09 -5.78 1.27
N PHE A 139 -12.25 -4.45 1.36
CA PHE A 139 -11.35 -3.57 2.10
C PHE A 139 -11.95 -3.19 3.45
N ILE A 140 -11.15 -3.33 4.51
CA ILE A 140 -11.56 -3.11 5.90
C ILE A 140 -10.47 -2.31 6.61
N ARG A 141 -10.83 -1.45 7.55
CA ARG A 141 -9.88 -0.77 8.45
C ARG A 141 -9.83 -1.49 9.80
N SER A 142 -8.65 -1.74 10.32
CA SER A 142 -8.52 -2.38 11.64
C SER A 142 -9.05 -1.49 12.77
N SER A 143 -8.98 -0.17 12.61
CA SER A 143 -9.56 0.81 13.55
C SER A 143 -11.09 0.71 13.69
N ALA A 144 -11.78 0.07 12.74
CA ALA A 144 -13.22 -0.19 12.80
C ALA A 144 -13.57 -1.55 13.41
N LEU A 145 -12.57 -2.39 13.74
CA LEU A 145 -12.79 -3.73 14.27
C LEU A 145 -12.60 -3.78 15.80
N PRO A 146 -13.43 -4.54 16.53
CA PRO A 146 -13.32 -4.69 17.98
C PRO A 146 -12.22 -5.70 18.36
N ALA A 147 -11.00 -5.54 17.81
CA ALA A 147 -9.89 -6.44 18.11
C ALA A 147 -9.00 -5.87 19.20
N ALA A 148 -8.70 -6.67 20.22
CA ALA A 148 -7.80 -6.33 21.32
C ALA A 148 -6.47 -7.10 21.19
N GLY A 149 -5.59 -6.98 22.20
CA GLY A 149 -4.33 -7.71 22.23
C GLY A 149 -3.20 -7.01 21.45
N THR A 150 -2.08 -7.69 21.36
CA THR A 150 -0.86 -7.16 20.72
C THR A 150 -0.21 -8.22 19.84
N LYS A 151 0.62 -7.81 18.88
CA LYS A 151 1.42 -8.71 18.03
C LYS A 151 0.56 -9.82 17.39
N THR A 152 1.01 -11.07 17.50
CA THR A 152 0.36 -12.24 16.88
C THR A 152 -1.08 -12.44 17.37
N GLU A 153 -1.34 -12.26 18.66
CA GLU A 153 -2.69 -12.41 19.24
C GLU A 153 -3.71 -11.48 18.58
N ARG A 154 -3.31 -10.21 18.37
CA ARG A 154 -4.18 -9.23 17.71
C ARG A 154 -4.47 -9.60 16.25
N LEU A 155 -3.46 -10.10 15.53
CA LEU A 155 -3.67 -10.58 14.15
C LEU A 155 -4.70 -11.71 14.13
N ILE A 156 -4.56 -12.70 15.03
CA ILE A 156 -5.48 -13.82 15.16
C ILE A 156 -6.89 -13.32 15.46
N GLN A 157 -7.06 -12.37 16.37
CA GLN A 157 -8.40 -11.83 16.69
C GLN A 157 -9.04 -11.12 15.50
N ILE A 158 -8.28 -10.35 14.71
CA ILE A 158 -8.77 -9.73 13.48
C ILE A 158 -9.22 -10.81 12.50
N ILE A 159 -8.38 -11.81 12.25
CA ILE A 159 -8.62 -12.88 11.28
C ILE A 159 -9.85 -13.69 11.66
N THR A 160 -9.94 -14.15 12.91
CA THR A 160 -11.08 -14.94 13.41
C THR A 160 -12.36 -14.11 13.48
N GLY A 161 -12.26 -12.83 13.87
CA GLY A 161 -13.40 -11.90 13.89
C GLY A 161 -14.02 -11.66 12.51
N LEU A 162 -13.23 -11.81 11.45
CA LEU A 162 -13.70 -11.76 10.06
C LEU A 162 -14.19 -13.11 9.54
N GLY A 163 -14.09 -14.18 10.31
CA GLY A 163 -14.39 -15.54 9.86
C GLY A 163 -13.36 -16.09 8.87
N ALA A 164 -12.15 -15.54 8.84
CA ALA A 164 -11.07 -16.04 7.99
C ALA A 164 -10.29 -17.16 8.68
N ASP A 165 -9.75 -18.06 7.88
CA ASP A 165 -9.02 -19.26 8.30
C ASP A 165 -7.67 -19.41 7.57
N HIS A 166 -7.35 -18.45 6.71
CA HIS A 166 -6.11 -18.42 5.93
C HIS A 166 -5.50 -17.01 5.95
N TYR A 167 -4.32 -16.87 6.55
CA TYR A 167 -3.61 -15.60 6.63
C TYR A 167 -2.44 -15.56 5.67
N ILE A 168 -2.40 -14.55 4.81
CA ILE A 168 -1.29 -14.30 3.87
C ILE A 168 -0.47 -13.12 4.37
N SER A 169 0.83 -13.31 4.53
CA SER A 169 1.74 -12.28 5.03
C SER A 169 2.98 -12.12 4.17
N GLY A 170 3.66 -10.98 4.30
CA GLY A 170 4.95 -10.77 3.65
C GLY A 170 6.05 -11.64 4.27
N PRO A 171 7.17 -11.90 3.54
CA PRO A 171 8.22 -12.82 4.00
C PRO A 171 8.93 -12.36 5.29
N SER A 172 9.04 -11.05 5.52
CA SER A 172 9.63 -10.50 6.75
C SER A 172 8.85 -10.83 8.01
N ALA A 173 7.57 -11.20 7.89
CA ALA A 173 6.74 -11.61 9.02
C ALA A 173 7.18 -12.92 9.68
N ARG A 174 7.99 -13.73 8.99
CA ARG A 174 8.63 -14.94 9.56
C ARG A 174 9.45 -14.64 10.82
N ASN A 175 9.93 -13.40 10.96
CA ASN A 175 10.81 -13.01 12.07
C ASN A 175 10.06 -12.66 13.36
N TYR A 176 8.72 -12.46 13.31
CA TYR A 176 7.96 -12.00 14.48
C TYR A 176 6.60 -12.69 14.69
N ILE A 177 6.12 -13.47 13.71
CA ILE A 177 4.88 -14.24 13.87
C ILE A 177 5.18 -15.51 14.67
N ASP A 178 4.35 -15.75 15.70
CA ASP A 178 4.32 -17.03 16.40
C ASP A 178 3.41 -18.01 15.65
N VAL A 179 4.06 -18.94 14.94
CA VAL A 179 3.38 -19.94 14.09
C VAL A 179 2.52 -20.90 14.91
N HIS A 180 2.94 -21.21 16.17
CA HIS A 180 2.19 -22.11 17.04
C HIS A 180 0.83 -21.53 17.45
N LEU A 181 0.77 -20.22 17.69
CA LEU A 181 -0.48 -19.55 17.99
C LEU A 181 -1.45 -19.61 16.82
N PHE A 182 -0.97 -19.44 15.59
CA PHE A 182 -1.79 -19.58 14.37
C PHE A 182 -2.32 -21.00 14.22
N ALA A 183 -1.47 -22.01 14.40
CA ALA A 183 -1.87 -23.42 14.35
C ALA A 183 -2.93 -23.76 15.41
N THR A 184 -2.75 -23.27 16.63
CA THR A 184 -3.70 -23.46 17.73
C THR A 184 -5.06 -22.80 17.44
N ALA A 185 -5.04 -21.65 16.74
CA ALA A 185 -6.26 -20.96 16.32
C ALA A 185 -6.91 -21.57 15.06
N GLY A 186 -6.33 -22.63 14.48
CA GLY A 186 -6.84 -23.26 13.26
C GLY A 186 -6.66 -22.41 12.00
N ILE A 187 -5.72 -21.44 12.01
CA ILE A 187 -5.47 -20.54 10.89
C ILE A 187 -4.24 -21.02 10.12
N SER A 188 -4.40 -21.27 8.83
CA SER A 188 -3.28 -21.56 7.93
C SER A 188 -2.50 -20.29 7.62
N LEU A 189 -1.17 -20.38 7.60
CA LEU A 189 -0.26 -19.26 7.37
C LEU A 189 0.49 -19.44 6.06
N GLU A 190 0.34 -18.48 5.16
CA GLU A 190 1.03 -18.42 3.88
C GLU A 190 1.96 -17.20 3.85
N TYR A 191 3.17 -17.37 3.33
CA TYR A 191 4.08 -16.25 3.10
C TYR A 191 4.19 -15.97 1.62
N MET A 192 4.11 -14.69 1.27
CA MET A 192 4.31 -14.23 -0.09
C MET A 192 5.73 -14.51 -0.60
N GLU A 193 5.80 -14.89 -1.86
CA GLU A 193 7.02 -14.88 -2.67
C GLU A 193 6.86 -13.84 -3.76
N TYR A 194 7.89 -13.02 -3.95
CA TYR A 194 7.85 -11.88 -4.86
C TYR A 194 8.80 -12.11 -6.03
N ASN A 195 8.34 -12.84 -7.01
CA ASN A 195 9.11 -13.16 -8.21
C ASN A 195 8.38 -12.58 -9.42
N TYR A 196 8.79 -11.39 -9.84
CA TYR A 196 8.08 -10.64 -10.87
C TYR A 196 8.89 -10.47 -12.13
N PRO A 197 8.27 -10.58 -13.32
CA PRO A 197 8.94 -10.23 -14.57
C PRO A 197 9.28 -8.73 -14.61
N GLU A 198 10.37 -8.41 -15.28
CA GLU A 198 10.69 -7.03 -15.62
C GLU A 198 9.70 -6.51 -16.68
N TYR A 199 9.56 -5.20 -16.72
CA TYR A 199 8.83 -4.47 -17.75
C TYR A 199 9.65 -3.26 -18.18
N GLU A 200 9.39 -2.73 -19.37
CA GLU A 200 10.05 -1.55 -19.86
C GLU A 200 9.67 -0.33 -19.00
N GLN A 201 10.69 0.40 -18.51
CA GLN A 201 10.52 1.68 -17.81
C GLN A 201 11.00 2.82 -18.72
N LEU A 202 10.42 4.02 -18.57
CA LEU A 202 10.84 5.18 -19.38
C LEU A 202 12.34 5.49 -19.27
N TYR A 203 12.91 5.20 -18.12
CA TYR A 203 14.29 5.56 -17.82
C TYR A 203 15.08 4.33 -17.37
N PRO A 204 16.11 3.91 -18.10
CA PRO A 204 17.02 2.83 -17.68
C PRO A 204 17.96 3.29 -16.55
N PRO A 205 18.58 2.36 -15.79
CA PRO A 205 18.31 0.93 -15.76
C PRO A 205 16.98 0.60 -15.05
N TYR A 206 16.49 -0.64 -15.20
CA TYR A 206 15.30 -1.11 -14.50
C TYR A 206 15.44 -1.01 -12.97
N ASP A 207 14.43 -0.47 -12.28
CA ASP A 207 14.35 -0.40 -10.81
C ASP A 207 13.03 -1.04 -10.34
N PRO A 208 13.07 -2.24 -9.73
CA PRO A 208 11.88 -2.92 -9.24
C PRO A 208 11.28 -2.28 -7.98
N GLN A 209 12.02 -1.37 -7.32
CA GLN A 209 11.66 -0.81 -6.01
C GLN A 209 10.98 0.57 -6.14
N VAL A 210 10.10 0.72 -7.12
CA VAL A 210 9.31 1.93 -7.33
C VAL A 210 7.83 1.68 -7.07
N SER A 211 7.07 2.77 -6.98
CA SER A 211 5.62 2.75 -6.87
C SER A 211 4.96 1.94 -7.98
N ILE A 212 3.78 1.37 -7.69
CA ILE A 212 2.90 0.74 -8.68
C ILE A 212 2.57 1.66 -9.87
N LEU A 213 2.63 2.97 -9.68
CA LEU A 213 2.33 3.95 -10.72
C LEU A 213 3.24 3.81 -11.93
N ASP A 214 4.53 3.47 -11.72
CA ASP A 214 5.46 3.20 -12.80
C ASP A 214 4.96 2.06 -13.70
N LEU A 215 4.63 0.92 -13.11
CA LEU A 215 4.07 -0.23 -13.82
C LEU A 215 2.77 0.11 -14.56
N MET A 216 1.84 0.79 -13.88
CA MET A 216 0.55 1.15 -14.46
C MET A 216 0.70 2.10 -15.64
N PHE A 217 1.53 3.12 -15.53
CA PHE A 217 1.76 4.10 -16.61
C PHE A 217 2.47 3.48 -17.82
N MET A 218 3.31 2.45 -17.60
CA MET A 218 4.03 1.78 -18.67
C MET A 218 3.25 0.66 -19.33
N THR A 219 2.44 -0.10 -18.60
CA THR A 219 1.80 -1.33 -19.12
C THR A 219 0.28 -1.26 -19.22
N GLY A 220 -0.33 -0.23 -18.63
CA GLY A 220 -1.77 0.03 -18.71
C GLY A 220 -2.64 -1.14 -18.23
N PRO A 221 -3.65 -1.55 -19.00
CA PRO A 221 -4.54 -2.65 -18.61
C PRO A 221 -3.83 -4.01 -18.42
N LYS A 222 -2.60 -4.13 -18.87
CA LYS A 222 -1.79 -5.34 -18.66
C LYS A 222 -1.05 -5.35 -17.33
N ALA A 223 -1.11 -4.28 -16.54
CA ALA A 223 -0.33 -4.14 -15.31
C ALA A 223 -0.57 -5.30 -14.32
N LEU A 224 -1.80 -5.77 -14.18
CA LEU A 224 -2.12 -6.88 -13.29
C LEU A 224 -1.36 -8.17 -13.67
N ALA A 225 -1.14 -8.44 -14.97
CA ALA A 225 -0.41 -9.62 -15.41
C ALA A 225 1.07 -9.65 -14.97
N TYR A 226 1.65 -8.47 -14.68
CA TYR A 226 3.00 -8.34 -14.13
C TYR A 226 3.06 -8.43 -12.59
N ILE A 227 1.91 -8.60 -11.95
CA ILE A 227 1.76 -8.68 -10.49
C ILE A 227 1.44 -10.10 -10.06
N ILE A 228 0.55 -10.78 -10.81
CA ILE A 228 0.10 -12.13 -10.48
C ILE A 228 0.99 -13.15 -11.17
N ASP A 229 1.44 -14.14 -10.40
CA ASP A 229 2.12 -15.29 -10.99
C ASP A 229 1.22 -15.94 -12.01
N LYS A 230 1.72 -16.10 -13.21
CA LYS A 230 1.14 -17.04 -14.17
C LYS A 230 1.56 -18.43 -13.68
N GLY A 231 0.70 -19.03 -12.84
CA GLY A 231 0.83 -20.42 -12.46
C GLY A 231 0.73 -21.35 -13.65
#